data_7badd07472cfbfcf4f55223b6f74aee1
#
_entry.id   7badd07472cfbfcf4f55223b6f74aee1
#
_cell.length_a   1.000
_cell.length_b   1.000
_cell.length_c   1.000
_cell.angle_alpha   90.00
_cell.angle_beta   90.00
_cell.angle_gamma   90.00
#
_symmetry.space_group_name_H-M   'P 1'
#
loop_
_entity.id
_entity.type
_entity.pdbx_description
1 polymer ?
#
loop_
_entity_poly.entity_id
_entity_poly.type
_entity_poly.pdbx_seq_one_letter_code
_entity_poly.pdbx_strand_id
1 'polypeptide(L)'
;MVMKSVDLTKEIKRDNPLLKNKDITIFNSSVLPIKDTNDYLVSSRGWYGNIRTWDGVNFIILTTMNSNYKKKRQNIIDIDLKILKEKNFKFKEFKKKIIEHQKTILEGPEDPRLFYYKNNIFMSVNELDDIKKDPRKRHMYLSTIDVETLDYDTPKTKICEFLSTDFEKNWGPFTYKNKMYMLYDINPLRVMEVVGANKCKMVLNKNDKTINKIENSFGGLDFHLRNSSNLIPFSGKLLGMGHAVLDYKGSTDLNKFLIPTMDSSKYDKDDKEYFKRFYKLYLGFFFILDMNKGEITKLSPFFQLPSKEAKQELIFFPTTICEDNKGFIDISYSLGDNRSYVCKLHSEVIKTSLYDKNNIDMHMNYNVNTNYYLELLRTLRIVNKFSPKPEDFNIFVEA
;
A
#
# COMPACT_ATOMS: atom_id res chain seq x y z
N MET A 1 -10.97 23.31 -3.34
CA MET A 1 -9.52 23.21 -3.00
C MET A 1 -8.90 22.10 -3.85
N VAL A 2 -8.00 22.41 -4.77
CA VAL A 2 -7.38 21.38 -5.62
C VAL A 2 -6.47 20.53 -4.74
N MET A 3 -6.76 19.26 -4.59
CA MET A 3 -5.96 18.29 -3.87
C MET A 3 -4.56 18.20 -4.51
N LYS A 4 -3.53 18.63 -3.79
CA LYS A 4 -2.15 18.62 -4.28
C LYS A 4 -1.45 17.38 -3.76
N SER A 5 -1.16 16.44 -4.64
CA SER A 5 -0.26 15.33 -4.31
C SER A 5 1.21 15.75 -4.43
N VAL A 6 2.02 15.22 -3.54
CA VAL A 6 3.49 15.38 -3.57
C VAL A 6 4.09 14.05 -4.01
N ASP A 7 4.96 14.09 -5.02
CA ASP A 7 5.74 12.93 -5.48
C ASP A 7 6.88 12.64 -4.48
N LEU A 8 6.66 11.68 -3.59
CA LEU A 8 7.64 11.23 -2.62
C LEU A 8 8.85 10.59 -3.29
N THR A 9 8.64 9.82 -4.35
CA THR A 9 9.73 9.15 -5.09
C THR A 9 10.72 10.18 -5.62
N LYS A 10 10.24 11.28 -6.20
CA LYS A 10 11.09 12.37 -6.68
C LYS A 10 11.89 13.03 -5.55
N GLU A 11 11.24 13.29 -4.41
CA GLU A 11 11.90 13.90 -3.26
C GLU A 11 12.92 12.95 -2.62
N ILE A 12 12.65 11.67 -2.54
CA ILE A 12 13.57 10.65 -2.02
C ILE A 12 14.81 10.51 -2.91
N LYS A 13 14.62 10.52 -4.23
CA LYS A 13 15.75 10.46 -5.21
C LYS A 13 16.54 11.77 -5.31
N ARG A 14 15.98 12.89 -4.84
CA ARG A 14 16.66 14.19 -4.91
C ARG A 14 18.00 14.11 -4.17
N ASP A 15 19.05 14.65 -4.80
CA ASP A 15 20.40 14.77 -4.25
C ASP A 15 21.03 13.45 -3.73
N ASN A 16 20.53 12.29 -4.18
CA ASN A 16 21.13 11.00 -3.87
C ASN A 16 21.54 10.29 -5.18
N PRO A 17 22.85 10.29 -5.52
CA PRO A 17 23.32 9.69 -6.77
C PRO A 17 23.03 8.19 -6.89
N LEU A 18 23.06 7.45 -5.77
CA LEU A 18 22.78 6.01 -5.74
C LEU A 18 21.33 5.73 -6.18
N LEU A 19 20.39 6.49 -5.63
CA LEU A 19 18.95 6.30 -5.90
C LEU A 19 18.52 6.85 -7.28
N LYS A 20 19.37 7.63 -7.96
CA LYS A 20 19.13 8.08 -9.34
C LYS A 20 19.44 6.99 -10.36
N ASN A 21 20.06 5.88 -9.98
CA ASN A 21 20.25 4.74 -10.87
C ASN A 21 18.89 4.32 -11.46
N LYS A 22 18.85 4.14 -12.80
CA LYS A 22 17.65 3.77 -13.56
C LYS A 22 17.06 2.41 -13.16
N ASP A 23 17.92 1.51 -12.64
CA ASP A 23 17.53 0.18 -12.20
C ASP A 23 16.97 0.19 -10.76
N ILE A 24 16.87 1.38 -10.14
CA ILE A 24 16.26 1.55 -8.81
C ILE A 24 14.87 2.16 -8.94
N THR A 25 13.89 1.40 -8.50
CA THR A 25 12.50 1.83 -8.33
C THR A 25 12.20 2.07 -6.86
N ILE A 26 11.42 3.11 -6.54
CA ILE A 26 11.01 3.46 -5.17
C ILE A 26 9.50 3.61 -5.13
N PHE A 27 8.85 2.83 -4.27
CA PHE A 27 7.40 2.78 -4.16
C PHE A 27 6.96 2.30 -2.77
N ASN A 28 5.66 2.21 -2.52
CA ASN A 28 5.04 1.77 -1.27
C ASN A 28 5.61 2.50 -0.03
N SER A 29 5.65 3.85 -0.14
CA SER A 29 6.12 4.68 0.96
C SER A 29 5.08 4.78 2.06
N SER A 30 5.51 4.63 3.31
CA SER A 30 4.74 4.88 4.52
C SER A 30 5.18 6.20 5.13
N VAL A 31 4.23 7.00 5.57
CA VAL A 31 4.45 8.34 6.14
C VAL A 31 3.94 8.38 7.57
N LEU A 32 4.74 8.92 8.49
CA LEU A 32 4.36 9.09 9.90
C LEU A 32 4.87 10.45 10.40
N PRO A 33 4.01 11.32 10.98
CA PRO A 33 4.47 12.55 11.62
C PRO A 33 5.35 12.20 12.83
N ILE A 34 6.48 12.91 12.99
CA ILE A 34 7.36 12.77 14.16
C ILE A 34 6.81 13.65 15.28
N LYS A 35 6.52 13.05 16.44
CA LYS A 35 5.97 13.75 17.61
C LYS A 35 6.85 14.95 18.01
N ASP A 36 6.20 15.98 18.51
CA ASP A 36 6.84 17.21 19.00
C ASP A 36 7.67 17.97 17.97
N THR A 37 7.48 17.62 16.68
CA THR A 37 8.12 18.30 15.54
C THR A 37 7.08 18.60 14.45
N ASN A 38 7.51 19.33 13.41
CA ASN A 38 6.73 19.50 12.18
C ASN A 38 7.26 18.60 11.04
N ASP A 39 8.04 17.59 11.39
CA ASP A 39 8.69 16.71 10.42
C ASP A 39 7.94 15.38 10.31
N TYR A 40 8.23 14.67 9.24
CA TYR A 40 7.74 13.34 8.96
C TYR A 40 8.89 12.34 8.85
N LEU A 41 8.67 11.14 9.37
CA LEU A 41 9.45 9.97 8.99
C LEU A 41 8.74 9.29 7.81
N VAL A 42 9.49 8.99 6.77
CA VAL A 42 9.03 8.28 5.57
C VAL A 42 9.88 7.02 5.41
N SER A 43 9.25 5.87 5.40
CA SER A 43 9.89 4.62 4.99
C SER A 43 9.41 4.22 3.60
N SER A 44 10.29 3.77 2.74
CA SER A 44 9.93 3.41 1.36
C SER A 44 10.57 2.11 0.96
N ARG A 45 9.84 1.30 0.18
CA ARG A 45 10.40 0.14 -0.49
C ARG A 45 11.27 0.61 -1.64
N GLY A 46 12.55 0.25 -1.63
CA GLY A 46 13.45 0.33 -2.75
C GLY A 46 13.54 -1.03 -3.43
N TRP A 47 13.57 -1.03 -4.74
CA TRP A 47 13.79 -2.20 -5.56
C TRP A 47 14.98 -1.94 -6.48
N TYR A 48 15.97 -2.81 -6.46
CA TYR A 48 17.11 -2.75 -7.37
C TYR A 48 17.08 -3.95 -8.32
N GLY A 49 16.85 -3.69 -9.59
CA GLY A 49 16.70 -4.69 -10.63
C GLY A 49 15.54 -4.39 -11.58
N ASN A 50 15.11 -5.37 -12.35
CA ASN A 50 13.99 -5.21 -13.28
C ASN A 50 12.67 -5.53 -12.57
N ILE A 51 11.89 -4.48 -12.23
CA ILE A 51 10.59 -4.62 -11.57
C ILE A 51 9.56 -5.38 -12.43
N ARG A 52 9.70 -5.35 -13.75
CA ARG A 52 8.75 -6.01 -14.68
C ARG A 52 8.89 -7.52 -14.68
N THR A 53 10.11 -8.02 -14.49
CA THR A 53 10.39 -9.47 -14.40
C THR A 53 10.47 -9.96 -12.96
N TRP A 54 10.39 -9.06 -11.99
CA TRP A 54 10.62 -9.32 -10.57
C TRP A 54 12.00 -9.92 -10.29
N ASP A 55 12.96 -9.59 -11.15
CA ASP A 55 14.37 -9.96 -10.98
C ASP A 55 15.11 -8.81 -10.28
N GLY A 56 15.20 -8.87 -8.97
CA GLY A 56 15.84 -7.81 -8.20
C GLY A 56 15.85 -8.10 -6.70
N VAL A 57 16.26 -7.09 -5.93
CA VAL A 57 16.31 -7.13 -4.46
C VAL A 57 15.59 -5.93 -3.87
N ASN A 58 14.85 -6.17 -2.79
CA ASN A 58 14.23 -5.14 -2.00
C ASN A 58 15.20 -4.58 -0.95
N PHE A 59 15.00 -3.34 -0.59
CA PHE A 59 15.65 -2.68 0.53
C PHE A 59 14.74 -1.57 1.07
N ILE A 60 15.06 -1.04 2.23
CA ILE A 60 14.29 0.05 2.83
C ILE A 60 15.09 1.36 2.76
N ILE A 61 14.36 2.43 2.50
CA ILE A 61 14.87 3.80 2.54
C ILE A 61 14.12 4.53 3.64
N LEU A 62 14.83 4.97 4.67
CA LEU A 62 14.30 5.84 5.72
C LEU A 62 14.69 7.28 5.40
N THR A 63 13.71 8.18 5.47
CA THR A 63 13.89 9.59 5.11
C THR A 63 13.15 10.47 6.10
N THR A 64 13.79 11.48 6.69
CA THR A 64 13.06 12.56 7.36
C THR A 64 12.75 13.66 6.38
N MET A 65 11.53 14.18 6.46
CA MET A 65 11.02 15.25 5.60
C MET A 65 10.35 16.34 6.45
N ASN A 66 10.40 17.58 6.00
CA ASN A 66 9.68 18.68 6.66
C ASN A 66 8.16 18.64 6.36
N SER A 67 7.39 19.56 6.91
CA SER A 67 5.93 19.69 6.73
C SER A 67 5.46 19.85 5.27
N ASN A 68 6.35 20.21 4.36
CA ASN A 68 6.10 20.29 2.91
C ASN A 68 6.63 19.07 2.15
N TYR A 69 6.96 18.00 2.85
CA TYR A 69 7.56 16.78 2.30
C TYR A 69 8.88 16.99 1.56
N LYS A 70 9.69 17.98 1.98
CA LYS A 70 11.04 18.18 1.46
C LYS A 70 12.03 17.38 2.30
N LYS A 71 12.85 16.58 1.63
CA LYS A 71 13.86 15.74 2.27
C LYS A 71 14.84 16.55 3.13
N LYS A 72 15.10 16.08 4.34
CA LYS A 72 16.11 16.58 5.28
C LYS A 72 17.29 15.60 5.41
N ARG A 73 17.02 14.39 5.88
CA ARG A 73 18.02 13.32 6.06
C ARG A 73 17.54 12.02 5.46
N GLN A 74 18.45 11.10 5.16
CA GLN A 74 18.11 9.84 4.55
C GLN A 74 19.14 8.77 4.89
N ASN A 75 18.68 7.54 5.10
CA ASN A 75 19.51 6.34 5.18
C ASN A 75 18.89 5.22 4.34
N ILE A 76 19.75 4.31 3.87
CA ILE A 76 19.38 3.11 3.12
C ILE A 76 19.79 1.92 3.95
N ILE A 77 18.84 1.07 4.29
CA ILE A 77 19.04 -0.10 5.15
C ILE A 77 18.61 -1.38 4.42
N ASP A 78 18.98 -2.53 4.97
CA ASP A 78 18.70 -3.87 4.43
C ASP A 78 19.41 -4.20 3.09
N ILE A 79 20.42 -3.44 2.69
CA ILE A 79 21.24 -3.74 1.52
C ILE A 79 22.68 -3.26 1.70
N ASP A 80 23.65 -4.00 1.16
CA ASP A 80 25.01 -3.49 1.05
C ASP A 80 25.07 -2.40 -0.04
N LEU A 81 25.45 -1.19 0.35
CA LEU A 81 25.54 -0.04 -0.54
C LEU A 81 26.52 -0.25 -1.70
N LYS A 82 27.48 -1.19 -1.59
CA LYS A 82 28.37 -1.56 -2.69
C LYS A 82 27.60 -2.15 -3.86
N ILE A 83 26.54 -2.92 -3.57
CA ILE A 83 25.66 -3.53 -4.59
C ILE A 83 24.96 -2.44 -5.41
N LEU A 84 24.47 -1.37 -4.77
CA LEU A 84 23.81 -0.27 -5.47
C LEU A 84 24.74 0.56 -6.37
N LYS A 85 26.07 0.43 -6.17
CA LYS A 85 27.10 1.10 -6.99
C LYS A 85 27.50 0.28 -8.21
N GLU A 86 27.16 -0.99 -8.27
CA GLU A 86 27.52 -1.84 -9.41
C GLU A 86 26.80 -1.35 -10.68
N LYS A 87 27.57 -1.16 -11.74
CA LYS A 87 27.02 -0.96 -13.08
C LYS A 87 26.76 -2.33 -13.70
N ASN A 88 25.60 -2.52 -14.32
CA ASN A 88 25.17 -3.79 -14.93
C ASN A 88 24.96 -4.93 -13.91
N PHE A 89 24.22 -4.62 -12.85
CA PHE A 89 23.83 -5.60 -11.84
C PHE A 89 23.16 -6.82 -12.47
N LYS A 90 23.77 -7.99 -12.27
CA LYS A 90 23.24 -9.26 -12.77
C LYS A 90 22.60 -10.02 -11.62
N PHE A 91 21.29 -9.86 -11.47
CA PHE A 91 20.54 -10.48 -10.39
C PHE A 91 20.74 -12.00 -10.28
N LYS A 92 20.78 -12.73 -11.39
CA LYS A 92 20.98 -14.18 -11.38
C LYS A 92 22.33 -14.59 -10.75
N GLU A 93 23.40 -13.86 -11.08
CA GLU A 93 24.74 -14.08 -10.49
C GLU A 93 24.79 -13.68 -9.02
N PHE A 94 24.15 -12.57 -8.69
CA PHE A 94 24.00 -12.09 -7.32
C PHE A 94 23.17 -13.09 -6.47
N LYS A 95 22.06 -13.57 -6.98
CA LYS A 95 21.23 -14.60 -6.33
C LYS A 95 22.04 -15.87 -6.05
N LYS A 96 22.87 -16.33 -7.00
CA LYS A 96 23.74 -17.47 -6.80
C LYS A 96 24.74 -17.24 -5.68
N LYS A 97 25.44 -16.11 -5.67
CA LYS A 97 26.41 -15.74 -4.62
C LYS A 97 25.75 -15.65 -3.23
N ILE A 98 24.54 -15.09 -3.13
CA ILE A 98 23.81 -15.01 -1.86
C ILE A 98 23.43 -16.39 -1.34
N ILE A 99 22.95 -17.27 -2.19
CA ILE A 99 22.62 -18.66 -1.82
C ILE A 99 23.89 -19.38 -1.33
N GLU A 100 25.01 -19.24 -2.06
CA GLU A 100 26.28 -19.84 -1.69
C GLU A 100 26.84 -19.34 -0.36
N HIS A 101 26.67 -18.04 -0.05
CA HIS A 101 27.17 -17.41 1.16
C HIS A 101 26.16 -17.38 2.32
N GLN A 102 25.03 -18.04 2.20
CA GLN A 102 23.99 -18.18 3.24
C GLN A 102 23.43 -16.83 3.76
N LYS A 103 23.51 -15.76 2.98
CA LYS A 103 22.96 -14.46 3.37
C LYS A 103 21.45 -14.39 3.06
N THR A 104 20.69 -13.87 4.02
CA THR A 104 19.21 -13.85 4.01
C THR A 104 18.56 -12.82 3.07
N ILE A 105 19.31 -12.09 2.27
CA ILE A 105 18.87 -10.89 1.54
C ILE A 105 18.24 -11.22 0.16
N LEU A 106 17.77 -12.45 -0.10
CA LEU A 106 17.37 -12.82 -1.46
C LEU A 106 16.23 -12.02 -2.03
N GLU A 107 15.37 -11.45 -1.41
CA GLU A 107 14.34 -10.56 -1.93
C GLU A 107 14.14 -9.35 -1.03
N GLY A 108 14.74 -9.37 0.16
CA GLY A 108 14.69 -8.28 1.13
C GLY A 108 13.28 -7.94 1.63
N PRO A 109 13.17 -6.93 2.49
CA PRO A 109 11.92 -6.48 3.06
C PRO A 109 11.05 -5.76 2.03
N GLU A 110 9.73 -5.96 2.15
CA GLU A 110 8.71 -5.30 1.33
C GLU A 110 7.72 -4.51 2.18
N ASP A 111 7.15 -3.49 1.56
CA ASP A 111 5.96 -2.77 2.00
C ASP A 111 6.00 -2.30 3.46
N PRO A 112 7.00 -1.45 3.82
CA PRO A 112 7.16 -0.96 5.18
C PRO A 112 5.94 -0.13 5.62
N ARG A 113 5.46 -0.35 6.86
CA ARG A 113 4.40 0.44 7.48
C ARG A 113 4.86 0.97 8.81
N LEU A 114 4.87 2.30 8.93
CA LEU A 114 5.22 3.00 10.16
C LEU A 114 3.98 3.23 11.01
N PHE A 115 4.11 3.09 12.32
CA PHE A 115 3.06 3.41 13.28
C PHE A 115 3.61 3.66 14.68
N TYR A 116 2.82 4.31 15.53
CA TYR A 116 3.17 4.52 16.93
C TYR A 116 2.62 3.42 17.83
N TYR A 117 3.46 2.95 18.74
CA TYR A 117 3.03 2.18 19.91
C TYR A 117 3.86 2.57 21.14
N LYS A 118 3.21 2.94 22.24
CA LYS A 118 3.85 3.38 23.49
C LYS A 118 4.98 4.41 23.28
N ASN A 119 4.71 5.45 22.51
CA ASN A 119 5.65 6.52 22.14
C ASN A 119 6.84 6.12 21.24
N ASN A 120 7.03 4.86 20.96
CA ASN A 120 8.06 4.41 20.02
C ASN A 120 7.47 4.34 18.61
N ILE A 121 8.33 4.58 17.62
CA ILE A 121 8.01 4.35 16.22
C ILE A 121 8.36 2.91 15.88
N PHE A 122 7.37 2.17 15.41
CA PHE A 122 7.53 0.83 14.89
C PHE A 122 7.42 0.82 13.37
N MET A 123 8.11 -0.10 12.76
CA MET A 123 7.98 -0.43 11.35
C MET A 123 7.67 -1.91 11.20
N SER A 124 6.56 -2.24 10.53
CA SER A 124 6.30 -3.59 10.06
C SER A 124 6.70 -3.75 8.61
N VAL A 125 7.31 -4.88 8.27
CA VAL A 125 7.72 -5.25 6.91
C VAL A 125 7.36 -6.69 6.62
N ASN A 126 7.18 -7.00 5.35
CA ASN A 126 7.05 -8.36 4.87
C ASN A 126 8.41 -8.86 4.38
N GLU A 127 8.87 -10.02 4.86
CA GLU A 127 10.20 -10.53 4.50
C GLU A 127 10.18 -12.07 4.40
N LEU A 128 11.09 -12.63 3.61
CA LEU A 128 11.28 -14.09 3.53
C LEU A 128 11.87 -14.63 4.83
N ASP A 129 11.30 -15.72 5.32
CA ASP A 129 11.71 -16.34 6.57
C ASP A 129 13.04 -17.09 6.46
N ASP A 130 13.16 -17.94 5.43
CA ASP A 130 14.37 -18.74 5.22
C ASP A 130 14.56 -19.01 3.73
N ILE A 131 15.73 -18.66 3.24
CA ILE A 131 16.10 -18.88 1.84
C ILE A 131 16.23 -20.36 1.50
N LYS A 132 16.55 -21.20 2.47
CA LYS A 132 16.85 -22.62 2.26
C LYS A 132 15.61 -23.50 2.30
N LYS A 133 14.51 -23.00 2.83
CA LYS A 133 13.24 -23.73 2.88
C LYS A 133 12.47 -23.59 1.57
N ASP A 134 12.00 -24.70 1.06
CA ASP A 134 11.09 -24.77 -0.09
C ASP A 134 9.78 -25.43 0.37
N PRO A 135 8.61 -24.81 0.22
CA PRO A 135 8.38 -23.51 -0.38
C PRO A 135 8.85 -22.37 0.54
N ARG A 136 9.33 -21.28 -0.04
CA ARG A 136 9.72 -20.08 0.69
C ARG A 136 8.48 -19.42 1.29
N LYS A 137 8.57 -19.11 2.58
CA LYS A 137 7.48 -18.46 3.31
C LYS A 137 7.82 -17.01 3.57
N ARG A 138 6.86 -16.13 3.33
CA ARG A 138 6.94 -14.72 3.70
C ARG A 138 6.18 -14.49 4.99
N HIS A 139 6.82 -13.78 5.91
CA HIS A 139 6.26 -13.42 7.21
C HIS A 139 6.26 -11.92 7.40
N MET A 140 5.43 -11.46 8.33
CA MET A 140 5.47 -10.09 8.80
C MET A 140 6.45 -9.96 9.96
N TYR A 141 7.35 -8.99 9.85
CA TYR A 141 8.34 -8.66 10.86
C TYR A 141 8.07 -7.28 11.45
N LEU A 142 8.56 -7.06 12.65
CA LEU A 142 8.41 -5.83 13.41
C LEU A 142 9.76 -5.42 14.01
N SER A 143 10.05 -4.11 13.97
CA SER A 143 11.19 -3.50 14.63
C SER A 143 10.84 -2.08 15.07
N THR A 144 11.52 -1.55 16.07
CA THR A 144 11.52 -0.12 16.37
C THR A 144 12.53 0.61 15.50
N ILE A 145 12.24 1.88 15.23
CA ILE A 145 13.08 2.76 14.40
C ILE A 145 13.61 3.90 15.26
N ASP A 146 14.91 4.08 15.22
CA ASP A 146 15.58 5.25 15.73
C ASP A 146 15.56 6.36 14.65
N VAL A 147 14.91 7.48 14.99
CA VAL A 147 14.78 8.63 14.07
C VAL A 147 16.12 9.39 13.94
N GLU A 148 16.99 9.34 14.94
CA GLU A 148 18.26 10.06 14.90
C GLU A 148 19.29 9.38 13.98
N THR A 149 19.37 8.07 14.03
CA THR A 149 20.25 7.29 13.15
C THR A 149 19.59 6.93 11.81
N LEU A 150 18.28 6.96 11.73
CA LEU A 150 17.47 6.43 10.62
C LEU A 150 17.78 4.96 10.35
N ASP A 151 17.76 4.16 11.40
CA ASP A 151 18.06 2.73 11.35
C ASP A 151 17.14 1.97 12.32
N TYR A 152 17.27 0.67 12.34
CA TYR A 152 16.63 -0.17 13.34
C TYR A 152 17.24 0.08 14.72
N ASP A 153 16.37 0.39 15.69
CA ASP A 153 16.74 0.46 17.12
C ASP A 153 16.75 -0.94 17.74
N THR A 154 15.88 -1.84 17.26
CA THR A 154 15.83 -3.23 17.71
C THR A 154 15.92 -4.19 16.53
N PRO A 155 16.43 -5.41 16.75
CA PRO A 155 16.37 -6.45 15.71
C PRO A 155 14.96 -6.72 15.24
N LYS A 156 14.80 -7.00 13.94
CA LYS A 156 13.52 -7.43 13.37
C LYS A 156 13.07 -8.74 13.99
N THR A 157 11.85 -8.79 14.52
CA THR A 157 11.24 -10.00 15.07
C THR A 157 9.97 -10.37 14.30
N LYS A 158 9.72 -11.65 14.10
CA LYS A 158 8.44 -12.11 13.54
C LYS A 158 7.29 -11.62 14.43
N ILE A 159 6.20 -11.19 13.81
CA ILE A 159 5.01 -10.81 14.56
C ILE A 159 4.30 -12.05 15.11
N CYS A 160 4.24 -13.12 14.33
CA CYS A 160 3.53 -14.34 14.66
C CYS A 160 4.21 -15.57 14.05
N GLU A 161 4.34 -16.67 14.78
CA GLU A 161 4.88 -17.92 14.25
C GLU A 161 3.83 -18.78 13.53
N PHE A 162 2.58 -18.69 13.96
CA PHE A 162 1.47 -19.44 13.37
C PHE A 162 0.84 -18.65 12.24
N LEU A 163 0.96 -19.17 11.04
CA LEU A 163 0.46 -18.53 9.83
C LEU A 163 -0.55 -19.40 9.12
N SER A 164 -1.53 -18.75 8.50
CA SER A 164 -2.54 -19.43 7.71
C SER A 164 -2.12 -19.63 6.25
N THR A 165 -1.12 -18.87 5.78
CA THR A 165 -0.66 -18.91 4.39
C THR A 165 0.87 -18.90 4.29
N ASP A 166 1.42 -19.30 3.15
CA ASP A 166 2.85 -19.24 2.87
C ASP A 166 3.32 -17.82 2.53
N PHE A 167 2.39 -16.90 2.24
CA PHE A 167 2.67 -15.52 1.85
C PHE A 167 1.83 -14.56 2.68
N GLU A 168 2.34 -14.18 3.84
CA GLU A 168 1.71 -13.19 4.70
C GLU A 168 2.07 -11.78 4.26
N LYS A 169 1.05 -10.94 4.04
CA LYS A 169 1.25 -9.55 3.59
C LYS A 169 0.05 -8.67 3.89
N ASN A 170 0.25 -7.36 3.76
CA ASN A 170 -0.80 -6.34 3.88
C ASN A 170 -1.47 -6.26 5.25
N TRP A 171 -0.79 -6.70 6.31
CA TRP A 171 -1.31 -6.53 7.67
C TRP A 171 -1.28 -5.04 8.06
N GLY A 172 -2.40 -4.54 8.56
CA GLY A 172 -2.54 -3.15 9.01
C GLY A 172 -2.26 -3.02 10.50
N PRO A 173 -1.13 -2.42 10.90
CA PRO A 173 -0.84 -2.20 12.30
C PRO A 173 -1.72 -1.09 12.89
N PHE A 174 -2.13 -1.25 14.15
CA PHE A 174 -2.80 -0.20 14.91
C PHE A 174 -2.69 -0.38 16.42
N THR A 175 -2.93 0.71 17.15
CA THR A 175 -3.00 0.72 18.61
C THR A 175 -4.43 0.95 19.05
N TYR A 176 -4.92 0.10 19.97
CA TYR A 176 -6.24 0.24 20.55
C TYR A 176 -6.19 -0.13 22.04
N LYS A 177 -6.71 0.74 22.94
CA LYS A 177 -6.67 0.56 24.41
C LYS A 177 -5.29 0.13 24.92
N ASN A 178 -4.25 0.87 24.49
CA ASN A 178 -2.83 0.65 24.85
C ASN A 178 -2.27 -0.75 24.47
N LYS A 179 -2.88 -1.46 23.55
CA LYS A 179 -2.39 -2.70 23.00
C LYS A 179 -2.10 -2.58 21.51
N MET A 180 -1.17 -3.37 21.02
CA MET A 180 -0.80 -3.46 19.60
C MET A 180 -1.64 -4.53 18.90
N TYR A 181 -2.19 -4.19 17.78
CA TYR A 181 -2.97 -5.08 16.94
C TYR A 181 -2.51 -5.04 15.49
N MET A 182 -2.83 -6.11 14.76
CA MET A 182 -2.72 -6.21 13.31
C MET A 182 -4.09 -6.56 12.74
N LEU A 183 -4.60 -5.72 11.85
CA LEU A 183 -5.69 -6.12 10.96
C LEU A 183 -5.10 -7.06 9.92
N TYR A 184 -5.41 -8.34 10.07
CA TYR A 184 -4.88 -9.41 9.23
C TYR A 184 -5.61 -9.45 7.89
N ASP A 185 -6.94 -9.37 7.93
CA ASP A 185 -7.79 -9.45 6.75
C ASP A 185 -9.11 -8.69 6.95
N ILE A 186 -9.73 -8.27 5.87
CA ILE A 186 -11.03 -7.60 5.86
C ILE A 186 -12.17 -8.59 5.69
N ASN A 187 -11.97 -9.62 4.88
CA ASN A 187 -12.97 -10.67 4.64
C ASN A 187 -12.34 -12.07 4.49
N PRO A 188 -12.54 -12.98 5.46
CA PRO A 188 -13.19 -12.73 6.76
C PRO A 188 -12.46 -11.67 7.58
N LEU A 189 -13.18 -10.89 8.37
CA LEU A 189 -12.57 -9.90 9.26
C LEU A 189 -11.74 -10.62 10.31
N ARG A 190 -10.42 -10.48 10.24
CA ARG A 190 -9.46 -11.09 11.15
C ARG A 190 -8.56 -10.04 11.78
N VAL A 191 -8.54 -9.99 13.11
CA VAL A 191 -7.68 -9.10 13.88
C VAL A 191 -6.89 -9.91 14.89
N MET A 192 -5.60 -9.64 14.96
CA MET A 192 -4.68 -10.25 15.91
C MET A 192 -4.15 -9.23 16.90
N GLU A 193 -4.10 -9.58 18.19
CA GLU A 193 -3.37 -8.87 19.22
C GLU A 193 -1.92 -9.37 19.25
N VAL A 194 -0.95 -8.47 19.18
CA VAL A 194 0.47 -8.79 19.35
C VAL A 194 0.75 -8.83 20.86
N VAL A 195 0.99 -10.01 21.40
CA VAL A 195 1.14 -10.20 22.87
C VAL A 195 2.60 -10.31 23.31
N GLY A 196 3.54 -10.35 22.37
CA GLY A 196 4.98 -10.41 22.62
C GLY A 196 5.74 -10.77 21.36
N ALA A 197 7.06 -10.93 21.48
CA ALA A 197 7.90 -11.36 20.37
C ALA A 197 7.43 -12.73 19.86
N ASN A 198 7.20 -12.83 18.55
CA ASN A 198 6.74 -14.03 17.84
C ASN A 198 5.36 -14.59 18.32
N LYS A 199 4.57 -13.79 19.05
CA LYS A 199 3.31 -14.26 19.63
C LYS A 199 2.15 -13.32 19.32
N CYS A 200 1.15 -13.84 18.67
CA CYS A 200 -0.13 -13.17 18.49
C CYS A 200 -1.29 -14.04 18.95
N LYS A 201 -2.40 -13.38 19.23
CA LYS A 201 -3.67 -13.98 19.56
C LYS A 201 -4.74 -13.46 18.61
N MET A 202 -5.43 -14.36 17.91
CA MET A 202 -6.61 -13.99 17.13
C MET A 202 -7.71 -13.50 18.07
N VAL A 203 -8.11 -12.24 17.94
CA VAL A 203 -9.15 -11.62 18.78
C VAL A 203 -10.45 -11.42 18.03
N LEU A 204 -10.40 -11.33 16.71
CA LEU A 204 -11.56 -11.33 15.83
C LEU A 204 -11.32 -12.30 14.68
N ASN A 205 -12.34 -13.10 14.37
CA ASN A 205 -12.41 -13.94 13.18
C ASN A 205 -13.88 -14.10 12.81
N LYS A 206 -14.38 -13.26 11.90
CA LYS A 206 -15.81 -13.14 11.63
C LYS A 206 -16.05 -12.93 10.14
N ASN A 207 -16.90 -13.78 9.57
CA ASN A 207 -17.43 -13.57 8.23
C ASN A 207 -18.45 -12.41 8.22
N ASP A 208 -18.34 -11.53 7.25
CA ASP A 208 -19.29 -10.43 7.04
C ASP A 208 -20.13 -10.67 5.78
N LYS A 209 -21.43 -10.94 5.98
CA LYS A 209 -22.35 -11.26 4.89
C LYS A 209 -22.48 -10.10 3.89
N THR A 210 -22.42 -8.85 4.36
CA THR A 210 -22.51 -7.68 3.50
C THR A 210 -21.26 -7.52 2.64
N ILE A 211 -20.06 -7.71 3.24
CA ILE A 211 -18.81 -7.68 2.48
C ILE A 211 -18.76 -8.83 1.48
N ASN A 212 -19.16 -10.03 1.87
CA ASN A 212 -19.26 -11.17 0.94
C ASN A 212 -20.19 -10.86 -0.24
N LYS A 213 -21.32 -10.18 0.01
CA LYS A 213 -22.24 -9.78 -1.05
C LYS A 213 -21.62 -8.76 -2.00
N ILE A 214 -20.85 -7.79 -1.45
CA ILE A 214 -20.10 -6.82 -2.26
C ILE A 214 -19.08 -7.55 -3.15
N GLU A 215 -18.28 -8.46 -2.58
CA GLU A 215 -17.29 -9.22 -3.35
C GLU A 215 -17.93 -10.08 -4.44
N ASN A 216 -19.09 -10.67 -4.18
CA ASN A 216 -19.79 -11.51 -5.14
C ASN A 216 -20.64 -10.72 -6.16
N SER A 217 -20.74 -9.38 -6.03
CA SER A 217 -21.59 -8.56 -6.91
C SER A 217 -21.00 -8.28 -8.28
N PHE A 218 -19.73 -8.63 -8.52
CA PHE A 218 -19.00 -8.33 -9.76
C PHE A 218 -19.15 -9.39 -10.87
N GLY A 219 -20.29 -10.03 -10.95
CA GLY A 219 -20.69 -10.81 -12.13
C GLY A 219 -19.76 -11.99 -12.48
N GLY A 220 -19.19 -12.67 -11.47
CA GLY A 220 -18.30 -13.81 -11.67
C GLY A 220 -16.83 -13.44 -11.89
N LEU A 221 -16.49 -12.16 -11.82
CA LEU A 221 -15.10 -11.73 -11.73
C LEU A 221 -14.59 -11.92 -10.30
N ASP A 222 -13.31 -12.28 -10.19
CA ASP A 222 -12.65 -12.44 -8.91
C ASP A 222 -12.36 -11.06 -8.30
N PHE A 223 -13.17 -10.67 -7.31
CA PHE A 223 -13.11 -9.37 -6.64
C PHE A 223 -12.94 -9.53 -5.14
N HIS A 224 -11.88 -8.94 -4.60
CA HIS A 224 -11.52 -9.05 -3.20
C HIS A 224 -11.22 -7.71 -2.55
N LEU A 225 -11.74 -7.51 -1.34
CA LEU A 225 -11.38 -6.41 -0.46
C LEU A 225 -10.20 -6.83 0.43
N ARG A 226 -9.13 -6.06 0.39
CA ARG A 226 -7.92 -6.29 1.17
C ARG A 226 -7.53 -5.08 1.98
N ASN A 227 -6.94 -5.31 3.14
CA ASN A 227 -6.33 -4.23 3.89
C ASN A 227 -5.04 -3.74 3.23
N SER A 228 -4.68 -2.48 3.47
CA SER A 228 -3.44 -1.88 2.99
C SER A 228 -2.75 -1.03 4.03
N SER A 229 -3.46 -0.06 4.62
CA SER A 229 -2.86 0.90 5.52
C SER A 229 -2.81 0.42 6.98
N ASN A 230 -2.10 1.17 7.82
CA ASN A 230 -2.35 1.20 9.24
C ASN A 230 -3.77 1.72 9.51
N LEU A 231 -4.24 1.58 10.76
CA LEU A 231 -5.48 2.19 11.21
C LEU A 231 -5.20 3.28 12.25
N ILE A 232 -5.99 4.37 12.17
CA ILE A 232 -5.88 5.52 13.09
C ILE A 232 -7.19 5.74 13.84
N PRO A 233 -7.16 6.34 15.05
CA PRO A 233 -8.37 6.76 15.73
C PRO A 233 -9.17 7.76 14.88
N PHE A 234 -10.48 7.55 14.77
CA PHE A 234 -11.37 8.41 13.99
C PHE A 234 -12.80 8.36 14.54
N SER A 235 -13.29 9.49 15.04
CA SER A 235 -14.67 9.60 15.58
C SER A 235 -15.02 8.46 16.58
N GLY A 236 -14.13 8.14 17.50
CA GLY A 236 -14.31 7.10 18.52
C GLY A 236 -14.17 5.66 18.03
N LYS A 237 -13.79 5.45 16.78
CA LYS A 237 -13.52 4.16 16.13
C LYS A 237 -12.16 4.18 15.46
N LEU A 238 -11.93 3.28 14.52
CA LEU A 238 -10.68 3.20 13.75
C LEU A 238 -10.98 3.39 12.26
N LEU A 239 -10.29 4.33 11.63
CA LEU A 239 -10.26 4.51 10.18
C LEU A 239 -9.11 3.71 9.61
N GLY A 240 -9.36 2.96 8.57
CA GLY A 240 -8.36 2.31 7.74
C GLY A 240 -8.61 2.59 6.26
N MET A 241 -7.62 2.29 5.45
CA MET A 241 -7.71 2.33 4.01
C MET A 241 -7.29 0.98 3.44
N GLY A 242 -8.14 0.42 2.59
CA GLY A 242 -7.89 -0.84 1.90
C GLY A 242 -7.75 -0.65 0.39
N HIS A 243 -7.45 -1.75 -0.28
CA HIS A 243 -7.55 -1.81 -1.73
C HIS A 243 -8.47 -2.94 -2.15
N ALA A 244 -9.31 -2.66 -3.12
CA ALA A 244 -10.10 -3.64 -3.83
C ALA A 244 -9.28 -4.16 -5.01
N VAL A 245 -9.19 -5.47 -5.16
CA VAL A 245 -8.52 -6.12 -6.28
C VAL A 245 -9.57 -6.74 -7.16
N LEU A 246 -9.62 -6.33 -8.40
CA LEU A 246 -10.38 -7.00 -9.44
C LEU A 246 -9.44 -7.79 -10.32
N ASP A 247 -9.56 -9.12 -10.32
CA ASP A 247 -8.87 -10.00 -11.24
C ASP A 247 -9.78 -10.32 -12.42
N TYR A 248 -9.40 -9.86 -13.61
CA TYR A 248 -10.16 -10.05 -14.84
C TYR A 248 -9.53 -11.08 -15.79
N LYS A 249 -8.63 -11.92 -15.26
CA LYS A 249 -8.02 -13.02 -16.00
C LYS A 249 -9.12 -13.94 -16.58
N GLY A 250 -9.10 -14.10 -17.88
CA GLY A 250 -10.10 -14.90 -18.60
C GLY A 250 -11.29 -14.10 -19.16
N SER A 251 -11.45 -12.82 -18.81
CA SER A 251 -12.42 -11.94 -19.45
C SER A 251 -11.86 -11.38 -20.75
N THR A 252 -12.26 -11.97 -21.88
CA THR A 252 -11.83 -11.52 -23.22
C THR A 252 -12.30 -10.10 -23.54
N ASP A 253 -13.45 -9.69 -23.02
CA ASP A 253 -14.04 -8.38 -23.30
C ASP A 253 -13.35 -7.27 -22.50
N LEU A 254 -13.01 -7.51 -21.23
CA LEU A 254 -12.24 -6.56 -20.43
C LEU A 254 -10.81 -6.42 -20.96
N ASN A 255 -10.19 -7.50 -21.39
CA ASN A 255 -8.86 -7.44 -22.03
C ASN A 255 -8.89 -6.63 -23.32
N LYS A 256 -9.90 -6.82 -24.17
CA LYS A 256 -10.08 -6.02 -25.40
C LYS A 256 -10.34 -4.54 -25.10
N PHE A 257 -10.96 -4.25 -23.99
CA PHE A 257 -11.30 -2.88 -23.61
C PHE A 257 -10.15 -2.14 -22.92
N LEU A 258 -9.45 -2.78 -21.98
CA LEU A 258 -8.36 -2.16 -21.21
C LEU A 258 -7.08 -1.98 -22.01
N ILE A 259 -6.69 -3.00 -22.80
CA ILE A 259 -5.44 -2.97 -23.58
C ILE A 259 -5.45 -1.90 -24.68
N PRO A 260 -6.48 -1.77 -25.53
CA PRO A 260 -6.51 -0.73 -26.58
C PRO A 260 -6.66 0.68 -26.05
N THR A 261 -7.12 0.85 -24.79
CA THR A 261 -7.31 2.16 -24.21
C THR A 261 -6.02 2.75 -23.62
N MET A 262 -5.00 1.94 -23.48
CA MET A 262 -3.67 2.40 -23.16
C MET A 262 -3.08 3.03 -24.43
N ASP A 263 -2.75 4.31 -24.35
CA ASP A 263 -2.07 5.00 -25.46
C ASP A 263 -0.73 4.31 -25.74
N SER A 264 -0.77 3.40 -26.71
CA SER A 264 0.35 2.50 -27.02
C SER A 264 1.62 3.24 -27.46
N SER A 265 1.52 4.52 -27.82
CA SER A 265 2.68 5.35 -28.19
C SER A 265 3.54 5.73 -26.99
N LYS A 266 2.99 5.67 -25.77
CA LYS A 266 3.68 6.06 -24.52
C LYS A 266 4.38 4.91 -23.81
N TYR A 267 4.27 3.69 -24.33
CA TYR A 267 4.82 2.48 -23.73
C TYR A 267 5.80 1.80 -24.66
N ASP A 268 6.93 1.36 -24.12
CA ASP A 268 7.87 0.53 -24.88
C ASP A 268 7.34 -0.91 -25.06
N LYS A 269 8.10 -1.75 -25.75
CA LYS A 269 7.72 -3.14 -26.03
C LYS A 269 7.54 -3.95 -24.74
N ASP A 270 8.39 -3.71 -23.74
CA ASP A 270 8.37 -4.44 -22.48
C ASP A 270 7.21 -4.00 -21.61
N ASP A 271 6.84 -2.70 -21.62
CA ASP A 271 5.62 -2.22 -20.99
C ASP A 271 4.39 -2.92 -21.56
N LYS A 272 4.30 -3.05 -22.90
CA LYS A 272 3.18 -3.72 -23.57
C LYS A 272 3.07 -5.19 -23.20
N GLU A 273 4.20 -5.90 -23.09
CA GLU A 273 4.21 -7.30 -22.63
C GLU A 273 3.82 -7.43 -21.16
N TYR A 274 4.30 -6.54 -20.31
CA TYR A 274 3.90 -6.49 -18.90
C TYR A 274 2.39 -6.34 -18.75
N PHE A 275 1.80 -5.34 -19.43
CA PHE A 275 0.36 -5.09 -19.37
C PHE A 275 -0.48 -6.22 -19.94
N LYS A 276 -0.01 -6.94 -20.96
CA LYS A 276 -0.68 -8.16 -21.47
C LYS A 276 -0.77 -9.27 -20.43
N ARG A 277 0.16 -9.33 -19.48
CA ARG A 277 0.21 -10.33 -18.41
C ARG A 277 -0.43 -9.86 -17.12
N PHE A 278 -0.73 -8.55 -17.02
CA PHE A 278 -1.31 -7.97 -15.83
C PHE A 278 -2.82 -7.86 -15.97
N TYR A 279 -3.54 -8.68 -15.21
CA TYR A 279 -5.00 -8.81 -15.27
C TYR A 279 -5.69 -8.29 -14.01
N LYS A 280 -5.07 -7.34 -13.31
CA LYS A 280 -5.59 -6.85 -12.03
C LYS A 280 -5.75 -5.35 -12.04
N LEU A 281 -6.91 -4.89 -11.57
CA LEU A 281 -7.17 -3.50 -11.26
C LEU A 281 -7.26 -3.33 -9.75
N TYR A 282 -6.54 -2.34 -9.22
CA TYR A 282 -6.55 -2.00 -7.80
C TYR A 282 -7.21 -0.64 -7.59
N LEU A 283 -8.18 -0.60 -6.69
CA LEU A 283 -8.91 0.61 -6.28
C LEU A 283 -8.79 0.79 -4.78
N GLY A 284 -8.66 2.04 -4.32
CA GLY A 284 -8.67 2.34 -2.89
C GLY A 284 -10.09 2.45 -2.33
N PHE A 285 -10.23 2.23 -1.04
CA PHE A 285 -11.44 2.56 -0.29
C PHE A 285 -11.11 2.83 1.18
N PHE A 286 -11.91 3.67 1.84
CA PHE A 286 -11.86 3.85 3.28
C PHE A 286 -12.82 2.91 3.98
N PHE A 287 -12.50 2.52 5.21
CA PHE A 287 -13.41 1.75 6.07
C PHE A 287 -13.30 2.17 7.53
N ILE A 288 -14.37 1.96 8.29
CA ILE A 288 -14.42 2.14 9.73
C ILE A 288 -14.52 0.77 10.41
N LEU A 289 -13.51 0.46 11.23
CA LEU A 289 -13.51 -0.71 12.11
C LEU A 289 -13.98 -0.30 13.51
N ASP A 290 -15.03 -0.93 14.01
CA ASP A 290 -15.52 -0.81 15.37
C ASP A 290 -15.05 -2.02 16.20
N MET A 291 -14.00 -1.85 16.99
CA MET A 291 -13.44 -2.93 17.81
C MET A 291 -14.37 -3.40 18.92
N ASN A 292 -15.30 -2.54 19.40
CA ASN A 292 -16.26 -2.95 20.44
C ASN A 292 -17.34 -3.86 19.85
N LYS A 293 -17.75 -3.65 18.61
CA LYS A 293 -18.71 -4.50 17.89
C LYS A 293 -18.05 -5.67 17.18
N GLY A 294 -16.73 -5.61 16.96
CA GLY A 294 -15.97 -6.57 16.18
C GLY A 294 -16.45 -6.63 14.73
N GLU A 295 -16.61 -5.46 14.08
CA GLU A 295 -17.08 -5.38 12.70
C GLU A 295 -16.61 -4.11 11.97
N ILE A 296 -16.54 -4.19 10.65
CA ILE A 296 -16.48 -3.01 9.79
C ILE A 296 -17.89 -2.45 9.70
N THR A 297 -18.06 -1.18 10.07
CA THR A 297 -19.37 -0.52 10.14
C THR A 297 -19.68 0.37 8.93
N LYS A 298 -18.64 0.95 8.34
CA LYS A 298 -18.75 1.85 7.19
C LYS A 298 -17.71 1.56 6.14
N LEU A 299 -18.06 1.83 4.89
CA LEU A 299 -17.19 1.78 3.72
C LEU A 299 -17.39 3.04 2.87
N SER A 300 -16.35 3.49 2.18
CA SER A 300 -16.47 4.47 1.11
C SER A 300 -16.69 3.78 -0.25
N PRO A 301 -17.13 4.50 -1.28
CA PRO A 301 -16.99 4.07 -2.67
C PRO A 301 -15.53 3.76 -3.00
N PHE A 302 -15.31 3.00 -4.08
CA PHE A 302 -13.97 2.73 -4.60
C PHE A 302 -13.46 3.91 -5.41
N PHE A 303 -12.17 4.22 -5.26
CA PHE A 303 -11.55 5.37 -5.92
C PHE A 303 -10.06 5.15 -6.24
N GLN A 304 -9.51 6.02 -7.04
CA GLN A 304 -8.06 6.24 -7.16
C GLN A 304 -7.76 7.72 -6.90
N LEU A 305 -6.68 8.01 -6.18
CA LEU A 305 -6.22 9.37 -5.98
C LEU A 305 -5.40 9.82 -7.19
N PRO A 306 -5.64 11.03 -7.71
CA PRO A 306 -4.98 11.49 -8.92
C PRO A 306 -3.50 11.80 -8.69
N SER A 307 -2.70 11.64 -9.74
CA SER A 307 -1.36 12.19 -9.83
C SER A 307 -1.23 12.99 -11.13
N LYS A 308 -0.64 14.18 -11.05
CA LYS A 308 -0.42 15.03 -12.22
C LYS A 308 0.53 14.40 -13.25
N GLU A 309 1.39 13.50 -12.82
CA GLU A 309 2.47 12.92 -13.62
C GLU A 309 2.25 11.45 -13.96
N ALA A 310 1.26 10.81 -13.35
CA ALA A 310 1.02 9.39 -13.59
C ALA A 310 0.39 9.17 -14.96
N LYS A 311 1.04 8.35 -15.76
CA LYS A 311 0.37 7.59 -16.80
C LYS A 311 -0.77 6.80 -16.16
N GLN A 312 -1.75 6.38 -16.92
CA GLN A 312 -2.86 5.57 -16.46
C GLN A 312 -2.31 4.29 -15.81
N GLU A 313 -2.47 4.19 -14.46
CA GLU A 313 -1.92 3.07 -13.69
C GLU A 313 -3.05 2.14 -13.26
N LEU A 314 -2.86 0.85 -13.47
CA LEU A 314 -3.82 -0.16 -13.03
C LEU A 314 -3.71 -0.46 -11.53
N ILE A 315 -2.56 -0.16 -10.93
CA ILE A 315 -2.30 -0.38 -9.52
C ILE A 315 -2.40 0.94 -8.77
N PHE A 316 -3.37 1.02 -7.87
CA PHE A 316 -3.44 2.02 -6.82
C PHE A 316 -3.30 1.31 -5.47
N PHE A 317 -2.21 1.55 -4.78
CA PHE A 317 -1.90 0.86 -3.53
C PHE A 317 -1.70 1.86 -2.38
N PRO A 318 -2.70 2.05 -1.50
CA PRO A 318 -2.52 2.86 -0.30
C PRO A 318 -1.59 2.14 0.69
N THR A 319 -0.73 2.90 1.35
CA THR A 319 0.28 2.36 2.26
C THR A 319 0.07 2.77 3.71
N THR A 320 -0.13 4.05 3.96
CA THR A 320 -0.44 4.56 5.30
C THR A 320 -1.38 5.74 5.25
N ILE A 321 -2.06 5.92 6.38
CA ILE A 321 -2.81 7.12 6.71
C ILE A 321 -2.31 7.64 8.06
N CYS A 322 -2.22 8.95 8.22
CA CYS A 322 -1.90 9.59 9.48
C CYS A 322 -2.61 10.95 9.58
N GLU A 323 -3.08 11.28 10.78
CA GLU A 323 -3.72 12.56 11.05
C GLU A 323 -2.66 13.60 11.40
N ASP A 324 -2.78 14.81 10.84
CA ASP A 324 -2.01 15.96 11.28
C ASP A 324 -2.75 16.72 12.38
N ASN A 325 -2.03 17.65 13.04
CA ASN A 325 -2.59 18.44 14.16
C ASN A 325 -3.65 19.47 13.72
N LYS A 326 -4.01 19.52 12.42
CA LYS A 326 -4.94 20.48 11.83
C LYS A 326 -6.22 19.85 11.30
N GLY A 327 -6.46 18.57 11.62
CA GLY A 327 -7.64 17.84 11.16
C GLY A 327 -7.55 17.35 9.71
N PHE A 328 -6.35 17.35 9.13
CA PHE A 328 -6.10 16.72 7.84
C PHE A 328 -5.54 15.31 8.03
N ILE A 329 -5.86 14.46 7.10
CA ILE A 329 -5.31 13.11 7.01
C ILE A 329 -4.38 13.06 5.81
N ASP A 330 -3.12 12.77 6.09
CA ASP A 330 -2.12 12.46 5.09
C ASP A 330 -2.32 11.02 4.61
N ILE A 331 -2.46 10.85 3.30
CA ILE A 331 -2.64 9.56 2.68
C ILE A 331 -1.44 9.30 1.79
N SER A 332 -0.67 8.28 2.13
CA SER A 332 0.42 7.80 1.31
C SER A 332 -0.04 6.64 0.44
N TYR A 333 0.30 6.68 -0.83
CA TYR A 333 -0.10 5.67 -1.82
C TYR A 333 0.93 5.52 -2.93
N SER A 334 0.89 4.38 -3.60
CA SER A 334 1.71 4.10 -4.78
C SER A 334 0.86 3.87 -6.01
N LEU A 335 1.43 4.20 -7.14
CA LEU A 335 0.86 3.99 -8.47
C LEU A 335 1.80 3.14 -9.30
N GLY A 336 1.27 2.05 -9.89
CA GLY A 336 1.97 1.18 -10.84
C GLY A 336 3.19 0.43 -10.28
N ASP A 337 3.28 0.23 -8.96
CA ASP A 337 4.49 -0.30 -8.28
C ASP A 337 5.78 0.43 -8.68
N ASN A 338 5.67 1.72 -8.98
CA ASN A 338 6.76 2.50 -9.54
C ASN A 338 7.00 3.84 -8.83
N ARG A 339 5.95 4.47 -8.31
CA ARG A 339 6.02 5.77 -7.66
C ARG A 339 5.15 5.85 -6.42
N SER A 340 5.63 6.58 -5.44
CA SER A 340 4.89 6.91 -4.23
C SER A 340 4.52 8.37 -4.18
N TYR A 341 3.34 8.62 -3.65
CA TYR A 341 2.77 9.94 -3.47
C TYR A 341 2.21 10.09 -2.06
N VAL A 342 2.06 11.33 -1.63
CA VAL A 342 1.27 11.70 -0.46
C VAL A 342 0.33 12.83 -0.82
N CYS A 343 -0.90 12.76 -0.33
CA CYS A 343 -1.86 13.85 -0.41
C CYS A 343 -2.52 14.09 0.95
N LYS A 344 -3.05 15.30 1.14
CA LYS A 344 -3.79 15.67 2.34
C LYS A 344 -5.27 15.80 2.01
N LEU A 345 -6.11 15.14 2.80
CA LEU A 345 -7.56 15.30 2.79
C LEU A 345 -8.04 15.82 4.14
N HIS A 346 -8.99 16.72 4.12
CA HIS A 346 -9.66 17.12 5.35
C HIS A 346 -10.49 15.95 5.89
N SER A 347 -10.46 15.72 7.21
CA SER A 347 -11.14 14.59 7.85
C SER A 347 -12.66 14.56 7.58
N GLU A 348 -13.32 15.72 7.43
CA GLU A 348 -14.74 15.82 7.10
C GLU A 348 -15.05 15.29 5.68
N VAL A 349 -14.13 15.47 4.72
CA VAL A 349 -14.29 14.90 3.37
C VAL A 349 -14.33 13.38 3.44
N ILE A 350 -13.42 12.78 4.22
CA ILE A 350 -13.44 11.34 4.43
C ILE A 350 -14.71 10.91 5.15
N LYS A 351 -15.12 11.63 6.21
CA LYS A 351 -16.30 11.33 6.99
C LYS A 351 -17.58 11.33 6.15
N THR A 352 -17.73 12.31 5.26
CA THR A 352 -18.90 12.42 4.35
C THR A 352 -18.90 11.35 3.25
N SER A 353 -17.73 10.80 2.92
CA SER A 353 -17.61 9.70 1.94
C SER A 353 -17.94 8.32 2.51
N LEU A 354 -18.12 8.20 3.83
CA LEU A 354 -18.30 6.92 4.52
C LEU A 354 -19.79 6.60 4.72
N TYR A 355 -20.27 5.59 4.03
CA TYR A 355 -21.64 5.09 4.13
C TYR A 355 -21.73 3.87 5.05
N ASP A 356 -22.86 3.68 5.73
CA ASP A 356 -23.12 2.42 6.44
C ASP A 356 -23.04 1.26 5.44
N LYS A 357 -22.29 0.22 5.80
CA LYS A 357 -22.08 -0.93 4.88
C LYS A 357 -23.38 -1.59 4.43
N ASN A 358 -24.42 -1.56 5.29
CA ASN A 358 -25.71 -2.15 4.97
C ASN A 358 -26.51 -1.29 3.97
N ASN A 359 -26.20 -0.01 3.85
CA ASN A 359 -26.81 0.92 2.90
C ASN A 359 -26.05 1.00 1.56
N ILE A 360 -24.85 0.43 1.48
CA ILE A 360 -24.07 0.35 0.22
C ILE A 360 -24.87 -0.38 -0.86
N ASP A 361 -25.69 -1.36 -0.48
CA ASP A 361 -26.61 -2.02 -1.42
C ASP A 361 -27.58 -1.08 -2.15
N MET A 362 -27.98 0.03 -1.53
CA MET A 362 -28.87 0.99 -2.18
C MET A 362 -28.16 1.90 -3.19
N HIS A 363 -26.87 2.13 -2.99
CA HIS A 363 -26.03 2.94 -3.88
C HIS A 363 -25.24 2.09 -4.89
N MET A 364 -25.02 0.80 -4.58
CA MET A 364 -24.40 -0.21 -5.45
C MET A 364 -25.42 -1.18 -6.06
N ASN A 365 -26.72 -0.94 -5.91
CA ASN A 365 -27.81 -1.70 -6.57
C ASN A 365 -27.84 -1.45 -8.09
N TYR A 366 -26.68 -1.19 -8.61
CA TYR A 366 -26.46 -1.41 -9.99
C TYR A 366 -26.38 -2.95 -10.16
N ASN A 367 -27.36 -3.52 -10.83
CA ASN A 367 -27.14 -4.76 -11.55
C ASN A 367 -25.80 -4.57 -12.22
N VAL A 368 -24.75 -5.19 -11.70
CA VAL A 368 -23.39 -5.06 -12.24
C VAL A 368 -23.37 -5.91 -13.50
N ASN A 369 -24.06 -5.38 -14.46
CA ASN A 369 -23.94 -5.68 -15.85
C ASN A 369 -22.51 -5.26 -16.21
N THR A 370 -21.83 -6.03 -17.01
CA THR A 370 -20.53 -5.75 -17.62
C THR A 370 -20.40 -4.28 -18.06
N ASN A 371 -21.51 -3.66 -18.46
CA ASN A 371 -21.58 -2.25 -18.87
C ASN A 371 -21.31 -1.24 -17.75
N TYR A 372 -21.72 -1.47 -16.51
CA TYR A 372 -21.39 -0.56 -15.40
C TYR A 372 -19.89 -0.59 -15.09
N TYR A 373 -19.32 -1.76 -15.15
CA TYR A 373 -17.89 -1.94 -14.94
C TYR A 373 -17.07 -1.22 -16.02
N LEU A 374 -17.53 -1.33 -17.26
CA LEU A 374 -16.96 -0.58 -18.38
C LEU A 374 -17.17 0.94 -18.19
N GLU A 375 -18.29 1.36 -17.61
CA GLU A 375 -18.55 2.77 -17.28
C GLU A 375 -17.67 3.26 -16.12
N LEU A 376 -17.48 2.45 -15.07
CA LEU A 376 -16.54 2.74 -14.00
C LEU A 376 -15.11 2.89 -14.54
N LEU A 377 -14.68 1.96 -15.39
CA LEU A 377 -13.37 2.03 -16.05
C LEU A 377 -13.28 3.23 -17.01
N ARG A 378 -14.35 3.58 -17.71
CA ARG A 378 -14.46 4.80 -18.52
C ARG A 378 -14.36 6.04 -17.66
N THR A 379 -15.07 6.10 -16.55
CA THR A 379 -15.02 7.21 -15.60
C THR A 379 -13.64 7.37 -15.01
N LEU A 380 -13.02 6.28 -14.53
CA LEU A 380 -11.64 6.27 -14.05
C LEU A 380 -10.64 6.69 -15.14
N ARG A 381 -10.90 6.34 -16.39
CA ARG A 381 -10.09 6.73 -17.54
C ARG A 381 -10.25 8.19 -17.93
N ILE A 382 -11.49 8.71 -17.94
CA ILE A 382 -11.78 10.13 -18.17
C ILE A 382 -11.10 10.97 -17.12
N VAL A 383 -11.19 10.56 -15.87
CA VAL A 383 -10.55 11.18 -14.71
C VAL A 383 -9.03 11.23 -14.83
N ASN A 384 -8.41 10.16 -15.33
CA ASN A 384 -6.95 10.15 -15.53
C ASN A 384 -6.49 10.90 -16.79
N LYS A 385 -7.36 11.08 -17.77
CA LYS A 385 -7.03 11.73 -19.04
C LYS A 385 -7.28 13.23 -19.03
N PHE A 386 -8.24 13.68 -18.26
CA PHE A 386 -8.56 15.08 -17.99
C PHE A 386 -8.28 15.28 -16.51
N SER A 387 -7.47 16.25 -16.12
CA SER A 387 -7.44 16.66 -14.71
C SER A 387 -8.88 16.76 -14.26
N PRO A 388 -9.35 15.88 -13.35
CA PRO A 388 -10.76 15.79 -13.04
C PRO A 388 -11.22 17.15 -12.58
N LYS A 389 -12.32 17.59 -13.14
CA LYS A 389 -12.99 18.69 -12.52
C LYS A 389 -13.50 18.21 -11.17
N PRO A 390 -13.48 19.05 -10.17
CA PRO A 390 -14.02 18.73 -8.86
C PRO A 390 -15.39 18.02 -8.92
N GLU A 391 -16.27 18.42 -9.76
CA GLU A 391 -17.62 17.86 -9.97
C GLU A 391 -17.66 16.40 -10.46
N ASP A 392 -16.54 15.90 -11.02
CA ASP A 392 -16.44 14.50 -11.50
C ASP A 392 -16.20 13.51 -10.35
N PHE A 393 -15.83 14.00 -9.17
CA PHE A 393 -15.70 13.26 -7.92
C PHE A 393 -16.57 13.90 -6.86
N ASN A 394 -17.79 13.49 -6.71
CA ASN A 394 -18.68 13.95 -5.65
C ASN A 394 -18.15 13.77 -4.22
N ILE A 395 -16.94 13.26 -4.05
CA ILE A 395 -16.33 12.91 -2.77
C ILE A 395 -15.16 13.83 -2.40
N PHE A 396 -14.51 14.48 -3.39
CA PHE A 396 -13.24 15.19 -3.17
C PHE A 396 -13.28 16.66 -3.58
N VAL A 397 -14.49 17.22 -3.70
CA VAL A 397 -14.71 18.55 -4.18
C VAL A 397 -15.29 19.42 -3.09
N GLU A 398 -14.59 20.45 -2.77
CA GLU A 398 -14.90 21.52 -1.86
C GLU A 398 -14.83 21.20 -0.36
N ALA A 399 -13.70 21.51 0.24
CA ALA A 399 -13.58 22.06 1.56
C ALA A 399 -12.59 23.24 1.52
#